data_f84fb4f9fdf387677aec60b220a277f4
#
_entry.id   f84fb4f9fdf387677aec60b220a277f4
#
_cell.length_a   1.000
_cell.length_b   1.000
_cell.length_c   1.000
_cell.angle_alpha   90.00
_cell.angle_beta   90.00
_cell.angle_gamma   90.00
#
_symmetry.space_group_name_H-M   'P 1'
#
loop_
_entity.id
_entity.type
_entity.pdbx_description
1 polymer ?
#
loop_
_entity_poly.entity_id
_entity_poly.type
_entity_poly.pdbx_seq_one_letter_code
_entity_poly.pdbx_strand_id
1 'polypeptide(L)'
;MPIEGNYGPWLTDTIASGTTTGEINLRNNFKRVIVMVPTITSGTITVHVAKASDGTYFPMYALDDDATGDFAHATSAATNTKAVIFEIGGAQYIKVVFGASQSTLTVTVRGIK
;
A
#
# COMPACT_ATOMS: atom_id res chain seq x y z
N MET A 1 9.44 -26.33 -5.21
CA MET A 1 8.94 -26.41 -3.88
C MET A 1 8.31 -25.10 -3.49
N PRO A 2 7.30 -25.15 -2.75
CA PRO A 2 6.59 -23.94 -2.43
C PRO A 2 7.40 -23.04 -1.53
N ILE A 3 7.21 -21.78 -1.74
CA ILE A 3 7.71 -20.80 -0.84
C ILE A 3 6.93 -20.89 0.43
N GLU A 4 7.62 -20.74 1.49
CA GLU A 4 6.98 -20.86 2.74
C GLU A 4 6.20 -19.67 3.12
N GLY A 5 5.66 -18.97 2.30
CA GLY A 5 4.60 -18.05 2.59
C GLY A 5 4.90 -16.87 3.49
N ASN A 6 6.18 -16.55 3.73
CA ASN A 6 6.47 -15.36 4.50
C ASN A 6 6.25 -14.10 3.72
N TYR A 7 6.29 -14.18 2.40
CA TYR A 7 6.03 -13.02 1.56
C TYR A 7 5.58 -13.51 0.19
N GLY A 8 4.93 -12.61 -0.53
CA GLY A 8 4.45 -12.88 -1.86
C GLY A 8 5.41 -12.41 -2.94
N PRO A 9 5.00 -12.52 -4.19
CA PRO A 9 5.82 -12.04 -5.29
C PRO A 9 5.85 -10.53 -5.32
N TRP A 10 6.86 -9.97 -5.97
CA TRP A 10 6.89 -8.54 -6.28
C TRP A 10 5.87 -8.26 -7.38
N LEU A 11 5.09 -7.23 -7.19
CA LEU A 11 4.06 -6.81 -8.13
C LEU A 11 4.23 -5.32 -8.39
N THR A 12 3.89 -4.90 -9.60
CA THR A 12 4.02 -3.49 -9.97
C THR A 12 2.71 -2.97 -10.53
N ASP A 13 2.52 -1.66 -10.40
CA ASP A 13 1.45 -0.95 -11.08
C ASP A 13 1.93 0.45 -11.37
N THR A 14 1.48 1.02 -12.49
CA THR A 14 1.91 2.33 -12.91
C THR A 14 0.75 3.30 -12.93
N ILE A 15 0.93 4.46 -12.30
CA ILE A 15 -0.02 5.56 -12.37
C ILE A 15 0.41 6.42 -13.54
N ALA A 16 -0.41 6.46 -14.59
CA ALA A 16 -0.12 7.33 -15.73
C ALA A 16 -0.31 8.79 -15.33
N SER A 17 -1.40 9.09 -14.65
CA SER A 17 -1.62 10.39 -14.02
C SER A 17 -2.72 10.22 -12.98
N GLY A 18 -2.57 10.92 -11.87
CA GLY A 18 -3.56 10.86 -10.81
C GLY A 18 -2.94 10.47 -9.47
N THR A 19 -3.77 10.09 -8.53
CA THR A 19 -3.34 9.83 -7.16
C THR A 19 -3.36 8.36 -6.77
N THR A 20 -4.00 7.50 -7.55
CA THR A 20 -4.29 6.14 -7.09
C THR A 20 -3.87 5.12 -8.13
N THR A 21 -3.23 4.02 -7.67
CA THR A 21 -2.93 2.89 -8.55
C THR A 21 -4.24 2.16 -8.90
N GLY A 22 -4.15 1.28 -9.88
CA GLY A 22 -5.19 0.30 -10.08
C GLY A 22 -5.18 -0.71 -8.94
N GLU A 23 -6.12 -1.64 -9.00
CA GLU A 23 -6.19 -2.68 -7.99
C GLU A 23 -4.98 -3.60 -8.09
N ILE A 24 -4.35 -3.89 -6.97
CA ILE A 24 -3.22 -4.80 -6.90
C ILE A 24 -3.68 -6.02 -6.09
N ASN A 25 -3.66 -7.17 -6.74
CA ASN A 25 -4.00 -8.43 -6.09
C ASN A 25 -2.72 -9.06 -5.56
N LEU A 26 -2.57 -9.07 -4.24
CA LEU A 26 -1.38 -9.62 -3.60
C LEU A 26 -1.33 -11.14 -3.66
N ARG A 27 -2.42 -11.77 -4.10
CA ARG A 27 -2.54 -13.22 -4.34
C ARG A 27 -2.63 -14.05 -3.08
N ASN A 28 -2.67 -13.42 -1.94
CA ASN A 28 -2.89 -14.09 -0.67
C ASN A 28 -3.25 -13.01 0.36
N ASN A 29 -3.65 -13.46 1.52
CA ASN A 29 -3.98 -12.56 2.61
C ASN A 29 -2.72 -12.31 3.43
N PHE A 30 -2.25 -11.07 3.46
CA PHE A 30 -1.03 -10.69 4.14
C PHE A 30 -1.33 -9.71 5.25
N LYS A 31 -0.51 -9.73 6.29
CA LYS A 31 -0.65 -8.75 7.38
C LYS A 31 -0.09 -7.40 6.99
N ARG A 32 0.96 -7.40 6.20
CA ARG A 32 1.67 -6.18 5.83
C ARG A 32 1.99 -6.18 4.37
N VAL A 33 2.30 -5.00 3.86
CA VAL A 33 2.78 -4.86 2.50
C VAL A 33 3.94 -3.87 2.53
N ILE A 34 5.00 -4.19 1.78
CA ILE A 34 6.06 -3.23 1.54
C ILE A 34 5.77 -2.56 0.22
N VAL A 35 5.86 -1.23 0.21
CA VAL A 35 5.61 -0.41 -0.96
C VAL A 35 6.88 0.34 -1.30
N MET A 36 7.40 0.11 -2.49
CA MET A 36 8.59 0.80 -2.97
C MET A 36 8.18 1.81 -4.02
N VAL A 37 8.61 3.04 -3.84
CA VAL A 37 8.29 4.10 -4.78
C VAL A 37 9.57 4.84 -5.15
N PRO A 38 9.67 5.26 -6.43
CA PRO A 38 10.73 6.19 -6.81
C PRO A 38 10.36 7.58 -6.30
N THR A 39 11.14 8.57 -6.73
CA THR A 39 10.84 9.95 -6.34
C THR A 39 9.45 10.34 -6.81
N ILE A 40 8.66 10.89 -5.90
CA ILE A 40 7.31 11.35 -6.20
C ILE A 40 7.26 12.88 -6.19
N THR A 41 6.19 13.42 -6.75
CA THR A 41 6.05 14.87 -6.84
C THR A 41 5.98 15.51 -5.46
N SER A 42 5.11 15.00 -4.61
CA SER A 42 5.00 15.44 -3.22
C SER A 42 3.86 14.67 -2.59
N GLY A 43 3.66 14.90 -1.31
CA GLY A 43 2.50 14.39 -0.61
C GLY A 43 2.79 13.16 0.21
N THR A 44 1.76 12.42 0.50
CA THR A 44 1.82 11.26 1.37
C THR A 44 1.54 10.01 0.58
N ILE A 45 1.90 8.87 1.16
CA ILE A 45 1.60 7.56 0.61
C ILE A 45 0.71 6.84 1.61
N THR A 46 -0.42 6.31 1.14
CA THR A 46 -1.31 5.49 1.96
C THR A 46 -1.67 4.24 1.20
N VAL A 47 -2.17 3.24 1.92
CA VAL A 47 -2.68 2.02 1.31
C VAL A 47 -4.16 1.90 1.65
N HIS A 48 -4.96 1.63 0.64
CA HIS A 48 -6.38 1.34 0.80
C HIS A 48 -6.61 -0.15 0.54
N VAL A 49 -7.54 -0.75 1.23
CA VAL A 49 -7.78 -2.18 1.15
C VAL A 49 -9.22 -2.48 0.82
N ALA A 50 -9.46 -3.61 0.16
CA ALA A 50 -10.78 -4.11 -0.10
C ALA A 50 -10.83 -5.60 0.21
N LYS A 51 -12.00 -6.10 0.54
CA LYS A 51 -12.15 -7.52 0.86
C LYS A 51 -12.38 -8.38 -0.37
N ALA A 52 -12.64 -7.78 -1.50
CA ALA A 52 -12.88 -8.51 -2.74
C ALA A 52 -12.43 -7.69 -3.92
N SER A 53 -12.14 -8.38 -5.04
CA SER A 53 -11.78 -7.72 -6.27
C SER A 53 -12.92 -6.81 -6.73
N ASP A 54 -12.58 -5.62 -7.19
CA ASP A 54 -13.53 -4.59 -7.60
C ASP A 54 -14.49 -4.18 -6.49
N GLY A 55 -14.13 -4.46 -5.25
CA GLY A 55 -14.96 -4.07 -4.13
C GLY A 55 -14.74 -2.63 -3.72
N THR A 56 -15.35 -2.26 -2.62
CA THR A 56 -15.19 -0.94 -2.03
C THR A 56 -13.87 -0.88 -1.28
N TYR A 57 -13.08 0.14 -1.54
CA TYR A 57 -11.80 0.33 -0.88
C TYR A 57 -11.91 1.27 0.30
N PHE A 58 -11.21 0.92 1.35
CA PHE A 58 -11.20 1.69 2.59
C PHE A 58 -9.77 2.10 2.91
N PRO A 59 -9.54 3.34 3.33
CA PRO A 59 -8.19 3.72 3.76
C PRO A 59 -7.80 2.92 4.99
N MET A 60 -6.57 2.44 5.02
CA MET A 60 -6.10 1.63 6.13
C MET A 60 -5.60 2.56 7.24
N TYR A 61 -6.12 2.34 8.43
CA TYR A 61 -5.67 3.05 9.63
C TYR A 61 -4.99 2.06 10.56
N ALA A 62 -3.95 2.51 11.23
CA ALA A 62 -3.28 1.71 12.23
C ALA A 62 -3.71 2.20 13.62
N LEU A 63 -3.76 1.29 14.56
CA LEU A 63 -4.06 1.65 15.94
C LEU A 63 -2.90 2.50 16.47
N ASP A 64 -3.25 3.63 17.07
CA ASP A 64 -2.26 4.52 17.64
C ASP A 64 -1.84 3.98 19.01
N ASP A 65 -0.53 3.88 19.19
CA ASP A 65 0.03 3.35 20.44
C ASP A 65 0.02 4.34 21.58
N ASP A 66 -0.34 5.58 21.34
CA ASP A 66 -0.27 6.54 22.42
C ASP A 66 -1.45 6.38 23.39
N ALA A 67 -1.44 7.16 24.42
CA ALA A 67 -2.36 6.96 25.54
C ALA A 67 -3.81 7.21 25.18
N THR A 68 -4.10 7.86 24.07
CA THR A 68 -5.49 8.17 23.72
C THR A 68 -6.20 7.00 23.09
N GLY A 69 -5.47 6.04 22.54
CA GLY A 69 -6.10 4.92 21.87
C GLY A 69 -6.72 5.27 20.52
N ASP A 70 -6.39 6.42 19.97
CA ASP A 70 -6.90 6.82 18.67
C ASP A 70 -6.31 5.99 17.55
N PHE A 71 -6.92 6.07 16.38
CA PHE A 71 -6.40 5.44 15.20
C PHE A 71 -5.73 6.47 14.32
N ALA A 72 -4.60 6.12 13.76
CA ALA A 72 -3.88 6.98 12.84
C ALA A 72 -3.96 6.40 11.44
N HIS A 73 -4.12 7.26 10.45
CA HIS A 73 -4.07 6.84 9.06
C HIS A 73 -2.65 6.37 8.74
N ALA A 74 -2.54 5.21 8.12
CA ALA A 74 -1.21 4.64 7.82
C ALA A 74 -0.62 5.37 6.62
N THR A 75 0.17 6.38 6.89
CA THR A 75 0.73 7.23 5.84
C THR A 75 2.24 7.39 6.04
N SER A 76 2.88 7.82 4.97
CA SER A 76 4.27 8.24 5.02
C SER A 76 4.45 9.41 4.06
N ALA A 77 5.05 10.49 4.56
CA ALA A 77 5.41 11.60 3.69
C ALA A 77 6.64 11.22 2.90
N ALA A 78 6.62 11.46 1.60
CA ALA A 78 7.72 11.03 0.75
C ALA A 78 7.86 11.92 -0.47
N THR A 79 9.10 12.36 -0.72
CA THR A 79 9.42 13.01 -1.99
C THR A 79 10.62 12.33 -2.63
N ASN A 80 11.29 11.44 -1.90
CA ASN A 80 12.46 10.72 -2.39
C ASN A 80 12.14 9.25 -2.54
N THR A 81 12.98 8.54 -3.28
CA THR A 81 12.91 7.09 -3.38
C THR A 81 12.85 6.48 -1.98
N LYS A 82 11.89 5.60 -1.73
CA LYS A 82 11.81 4.93 -0.43
C LYS A 82 10.97 3.67 -0.49
N ALA A 83 11.14 2.87 0.53
CA ALA A 83 10.31 1.71 0.78
C ALA A 83 9.63 1.90 2.12
N VAL A 84 8.34 1.62 2.18
CA VAL A 84 7.53 1.80 3.40
C VAL A 84 6.73 0.55 3.63
N ILE A 85 6.62 0.14 4.88
CA ILE A 85 5.82 -1.02 5.27
C ILE A 85 4.52 -0.52 5.88
N PHE A 86 3.40 -1.05 5.39
CA PHE A 86 2.07 -0.71 5.90
C PHE A 86 1.41 -1.96 6.47
N GLU A 87 0.65 -1.79 7.55
CA GLU A 87 -0.22 -2.84 8.06
C GLU A 87 -1.48 -2.89 7.21
N ILE A 88 -1.87 -4.06 6.75
CA ILE A 88 -3.06 -4.20 5.93
C ILE A 88 -4.04 -5.26 6.45
N GLY A 89 -3.76 -5.83 7.62
CA GLY A 89 -4.75 -6.60 8.35
C GLY A 89 -5.26 -7.86 7.68
N GLY A 90 -4.48 -8.48 6.82
CA GLY A 90 -4.91 -9.70 6.14
C GLY A 90 -5.63 -9.46 4.83
N ALA A 91 -5.55 -8.27 4.29
CA ALA A 91 -6.19 -7.97 3.01
C ALA A 91 -5.41 -8.59 1.85
N GLN A 92 -6.11 -8.90 0.78
CA GLN A 92 -5.50 -9.41 -0.44
C GLN A 92 -5.49 -8.36 -1.54
N TYR A 93 -6.46 -7.47 -1.56
CA TYR A 93 -6.62 -6.48 -2.62
C TYR A 93 -6.32 -5.10 -2.07
N ILE A 94 -5.38 -4.40 -2.69
CA ILE A 94 -4.98 -3.08 -2.22
C ILE A 94 -4.87 -2.10 -3.37
N LYS A 95 -4.90 -0.82 -3.01
CA LYS A 95 -4.50 0.26 -3.90
C LYS A 95 -3.56 1.16 -3.13
N VAL A 96 -2.57 1.70 -3.82
CA VAL A 96 -1.66 2.68 -3.22
C VAL A 96 -2.16 4.05 -3.62
N VAL A 97 -2.33 4.93 -2.63
CA VAL A 97 -2.93 6.24 -2.84
C VAL A 97 -1.95 7.31 -2.40
N PHE A 98 -1.77 8.31 -3.24
CA PHE A 98 -0.87 9.41 -2.99
C PHE A 98 -1.65 10.67 -2.66
N GLY A 99 -1.10 11.51 -1.81
CA GLY A 99 -1.74 12.75 -1.43
C GLY A 99 -1.69 13.83 -2.48
N ALA A 100 -0.87 13.64 -3.52
CA ALA A 100 -0.77 14.58 -4.63
C ALA A 100 -0.74 13.81 -5.93
N SER A 101 -1.15 14.46 -7.01
CA SER A 101 -1.20 13.83 -8.32
C SER A 101 0.21 13.48 -8.79
N GLN A 102 0.35 12.29 -9.34
CA GLN A 102 1.62 11.79 -9.87
C GLN A 102 1.50 11.61 -11.38
N SER A 103 2.64 11.58 -12.06
CA SER A 103 2.69 11.40 -13.49
C SER A 103 3.70 10.31 -13.81
N THR A 104 3.23 9.24 -14.46
CA THR A 104 4.07 8.11 -14.86
C THR A 104 4.91 7.58 -13.70
N LEU A 105 4.23 7.15 -12.65
CA LEU A 105 4.88 6.62 -11.45
C LEU A 105 4.62 5.12 -11.35
N THR A 106 5.69 4.33 -11.27
CA THR A 106 5.58 2.90 -11.08
C THR A 106 5.82 2.55 -9.61
N VAL A 107 4.88 1.84 -9.03
CA VAL A 107 4.93 1.40 -7.65
C VAL A 107 5.18 -0.10 -7.64
N THR A 108 6.07 -0.55 -6.76
CA THR A 108 6.36 -1.96 -6.60
C THR A 108 5.97 -2.39 -5.19
N VAL A 109 5.24 -3.48 -5.07
CA VAL A 109 4.74 -3.93 -3.77
C VAL A 109 4.96 -5.42 -3.60
N ARG A 110 4.98 -5.84 -2.35
CA ARG A 110 5.05 -7.26 -1.99
C ARG A 110 4.34 -7.45 -0.66
N GLY A 111 3.48 -8.48 -0.59
CA GLY A 111 2.85 -8.84 0.66
C GLY A 111 3.82 -9.53 1.61
N ILE A 112 3.63 -9.32 2.91
CA ILE A 112 4.46 -9.91 3.95
C ILE A 112 3.53 -10.52 5.00
N LYS A 113 3.80 -11.75 5.37
CA LYS A 113 3.03 -12.42 6.42
C LYS A 113 3.39 -11.94 7.81
#